data_2210408969b2ecb237a5903b63c1a7eb
#
_entry.id   2210408969b2ecb237a5903b63c1a7eb
#
_cell.length_a   1.000
_cell.length_b   1.000
_cell.length_c   1.000
_cell.angle_alpha   90.00
_cell.angle_beta   90.00
_cell.angle_gamma   90.00
#
_symmetry.space_group_name_H-M   'P 1'
#
loop_
_entity.id
_entity.type
_entity.pdbx_description
1 polymer ?
#
loop_
_entity_poly.entity_id
_entity_poly.type
_entity_poly.pdbx_seq_one_letter_code
_entity_poly.pdbx_strand_id
1 'polypeptide(L)'
;LADIDIANDPGIITNSLGIIADGPGLINNEQLFLDPFHSVKIRVHRGNLMIEMMKIFSDPTIMYATFFDVSMILPTGKAEEGVGEGIFRDCLTEFWNEFMDNCCIGNSQKVPTIRHDFQEEQWLSIGRIIFKGWQIANYLPIGLSIIVMENAMYGKFKSDLMENFLCFITEEDKTLFSTALKDYESVDNDELIEALENHSCRSAVTKESITRILLEIAQKEMVQECNFITDAWAKILSQLGQSLSYENLTEIYSKMEPSNRKVTKMLHFSDNLSNLEREVMNHLQRYVRELDKVLLKKFLRFCTGSDLILDGKDTITVEFVVLDGFGRRPIAHTCGRVLRIPRNYENFTIFRSEFNNILNTSV
;
A
#
# COMPACT_ATOMS: atom_id res chain seq x y z
N LEU A 1 7.62 -21.55 4.23
CA LEU A 1 7.36 -22.16 2.93
C LEU A 1 5.87 -21.96 2.63
N ALA A 2 5.57 -21.23 1.55
CA ALA A 2 4.20 -20.99 1.12
C ALA A 2 3.67 -22.24 0.43
N ASP A 3 2.55 -22.77 0.91
CA ASP A 3 1.84 -23.87 0.29
C ASP A 3 0.61 -23.33 -0.46
N ILE A 4 0.48 -23.73 -1.73
CA ILE A 4 -0.72 -23.47 -2.51
C ILE A 4 -1.50 -24.78 -2.51
N ASP A 5 -2.56 -24.86 -1.68
CA ASP A 5 -3.51 -25.96 -1.72
C ASP A 5 -4.64 -25.61 -2.70
N ILE A 6 -4.65 -26.28 -3.84
CA ILE A 6 -5.83 -26.31 -4.72
C ILE A 6 -6.80 -27.30 -4.11
N ALA A 7 -7.92 -26.84 -3.56
CA ALA A 7 -8.93 -27.71 -2.98
C ALA A 7 -9.49 -28.64 -4.09
N ASN A 8 -9.12 -29.91 -4.04
CA ASN A 8 -9.81 -30.96 -4.76
C ASN A 8 -11.13 -31.26 -4.06
N ASP A 9 -12.21 -30.70 -4.58
CA ASP A 9 -13.56 -31.17 -4.28
C ASP A 9 -13.77 -32.51 -5.04
N PRO A 10 -14.25 -33.59 -4.42
CA PRO A 10 -14.36 -34.91 -5.04
C PRO A 10 -15.43 -35.03 -6.14
N GLY A 11 -15.74 -33.95 -6.83
CA GLY A 11 -16.66 -33.86 -7.95
C GLY A 11 -16.09 -33.35 -9.27
N ILE A 12 -14.82 -32.95 -9.34
CA ILE A 12 -14.25 -32.41 -10.57
C ILE A 12 -13.43 -33.47 -11.30
N ILE A 13 -13.92 -33.90 -12.44
CA ILE A 13 -13.23 -34.77 -13.40
C ILE A 13 -12.09 -33.97 -14.03
N THR A 14 -10.84 -34.34 -13.75
CA THR A 14 -9.66 -33.77 -14.40
C THR A 14 -9.56 -34.29 -15.84
N ASN A 15 -9.90 -33.47 -16.83
CA ASN A 15 -9.49 -33.72 -18.21
C ASN A 15 -8.08 -33.20 -18.40
N SER A 16 -7.13 -34.13 -18.51
CA SER A 16 -5.78 -33.86 -18.94
C SER A 16 -5.76 -33.50 -20.43
N LEU A 17 -5.60 -32.22 -20.77
CA LEU A 17 -5.27 -31.78 -22.12
C LEU A 17 -3.77 -31.47 -22.19
N GLY A 18 -3.04 -32.36 -22.88
CA GLY A 18 -1.66 -32.13 -23.27
C GLY A 18 -1.55 -30.95 -24.24
N ILE A 19 -0.77 -29.95 -23.89
CA ILE A 19 -0.44 -28.84 -24.78
C ILE A 19 0.80 -29.24 -25.62
N ILE A 20 0.59 -29.43 -26.92
CA ILE A 20 1.67 -29.46 -27.92
C ILE A 20 1.95 -28.02 -28.34
N ALA A 21 3.20 -27.58 -28.15
CA ALA A 21 3.64 -26.28 -28.60
C ALA A 21 3.90 -26.29 -30.11
N ASP A 22 3.20 -25.45 -30.88
CA ASP A 22 3.63 -25.02 -32.22
C ASP A 22 2.94 -23.70 -32.61
N GLY A 23 3.77 -22.65 -32.85
CA GLY A 23 3.55 -21.57 -33.81
C GLY A 23 2.66 -20.38 -33.38
N PRO A 24 2.89 -19.17 -33.92
CA PRO A 24 2.08 -17.99 -33.63
C PRO A 24 0.79 -18.04 -34.47
N GLY A 25 -0.30 -18.52 -33.87
CA GLY A 25 -1.62 -18.60 -34.47
C GLY A 25 -2.69 -18.02 -33.54
N LEU A 26 -3.36 -16.99 -34.01
CA LEU A 26 -4.69 -16.49 -33.72
C LEU A 26 -5.37 -17.14 -32.48
N ILE A 27 -5.47 -16.40 -31.40
CA ILE A 27 -6.29 -16.76 -30.23
C ILE A 27 -7.75 -16.74 -30.70
N ASN A 28 -8.31 -17.91 -30.97
CA ASN A 28 -9.75 -18.08 -31.11
C ASN A 28 -10.40 -17.76 -29.74
N ASN A 29 -11.36 -16.85 -29.78
CA ASN A 29 -12.30 -16.55 -28.71
C ASN A 29 -13.18 -17.79 -28.39
N GLU A 30 -12.64 -18.79 -27.73
CA GLU A 30 -13.44 -19.66 -26.90
C GLU A 30 -13.61 -18.94 -25.56
N GLN A 31 -14.79 -18.42 -25.32
CA GLN A 31 -15.24 -18.00 -24.00
C GLN A 31 -15.10 -19.22 -23.07
N LEU A 32 -13.95 -19.31 -22.40
CA LEU A 32 -13.85 -20.05 -21.16
C LEU A 32 -14.91 -19.44 -20.23
N PHE A 33 -15.96 -20.18 -19.95
CA PHE A 33 -16.85 -19.91 -18.82
C PHE A 33 -15.99 -20.09 -17.57
N LEU A 34 -15.28 -19.03 -17.18
CA LEU A 34 -14.62 -18.95 -15.88
C LEU A 34 -15.73 -19.06 -14.86
N ASP A 35 -15.62 -20.06 -13.98
CA ASP A 35 -16.45 -20.14 -12.78
C ASP A 35 -16.39 -18.76 -12.11
N PRO A 36 -17.53 -18.07 -11.93
CA PRO A 36 -17.54 -16.72 -11.35
C PRO A 36 -16.95 -16.67 -9.93
N PHE A 37 -16.62 -17.80 -9.32
CA PHE A 37 -16.05 -17.95 -7.99
C PHE A 37 -14.75 -18.76 -7.98
N HIS A 38 -13.78 -18.39 -8.83
CA HIS A 38 -12.46 -18.99 -8.75
C HIS A 38 -11.71 -18.50 -7.49
N SER A 39 -11.82 -19.27 -6.42
CA SER A 39 -11.15 -19.02 -5.14
C SER A 39 -9.76 -19.65 -5.10
N VAL A 40 -8.76 -18.91 -4.65
CA VAL A 40 -7.40 -19.43 -4.39
C VAL A 40 -7.08 -19.29 -2.92
N LYS A 41 -6.63 -20.40 -2.31
CA LYS A 41 -6.16 -20.41 -0.92
C LYS A 41 -4.73 -19.92 -0.85
N ILE A 42 -4.48 -18.94 -0.02
CA ILE A 42 -3.16 -18.36 0.23
C ILE A 42 -2.80 -18.57 1.69
N ARG A 43 -1.67 -19.20 1.94
CA ARG A 43 -1.12 -19.37 3.28
C ARG A 43 0.24 -18.71 3.37
N VAL A 44 0.37 -17.70 4.23
CA VAL A 44 1.58 -16.90 4.39
C VAL A 44 1.96 -16.74 5.86
N HIS A 45 3.24 -16.49 6.12
CA HIS A 45 3.78 -16.33 7.47
C HIS A 45 4.12 -14.86 7.73
N ARG A 46 3.68 -14.36 8.87
CA ARG A 46 4.03 -13.01 9.33
C ARG A 46 5.56 -12.89 9.52
N GLY A 47 6.16 -11.82 8.99
CA GLY A 47 7.62 -11.61 9.00
C GLY A 47 8.37 -12.25 7.82
N ASN A 48 7.70 -12.97 6.90
CA ASN A 48 8.28 -13.49 5.67
C ASN A 48 7.38 -13.25 4.45
N LEU A 49 6.51 -12.27 4.58
CA LEU A 49 5.35 -12.11 3.71
C LEU A 49 5.76 -11.68 2.30
N MET A 50 6.76 -10.80 2.16
CA MET A 50 7.19 -10.31 0.86
C MET A 50 7.66 -11.47 -0.04
N ILE A 51 8.54 -12.35 0.48
CA ILE A 51 9.10 -13.47 -0.28
C ILE A 51 8.00 -14.48 -0.65
N GLU A 52 7.11 -14.80 0.30
CA GLU A 52 6.05 -15.78 0.10
C GLU A 52 4.98 -15.28 -0.88
N MET A 53 4.56 -14.04 -0.77
CA MET A 53 3.63 -13.42 -1.73
C MET A 53 4.22 -13.39 -3.14
N MET A 54 5.49 -12.99 -3.29
CA MET A 54 6.16 -13.02 -4.60
C MET A 54 6.21 -14.42 -5.18
N LYS A 55 6.47 -15.45 -4.36
CA LYS A 55 6.46 -16.85 -4.79
C LYS A 55 5.07 -17.31 -5.24
N ILE A 56 4.02 -16.97 -4.50
CA ILE A 56 2.63 -17.30 -4.85
C ILE A 56 2.23 -16.61 -6.17
N PHE A 57 2.56 -15.33 -6.31
CA PHE A 57 2.23 -14.53 -7.48
C PHE A 57 3.20 -14.75 -8.66
N SER A 58 4.22 -15.63 -8.53
CA SER A 58 5.02 -16.07 -9.69
C SER A 58 4.20 -16.93 -10.64
N ASP A 59 3.20 -17.66 -10.17
CA ASP A 59 2.29 -18.41 -11.02
C ASP A 59 1.30 -17.46 -11.74
N PRO A 60 1.36 -17.37 -13.09
CA PRO A 60 0.44 -16.51 -13.84
C PRO A 60 -1.04 -16.87 -13.67
N THR A 61 -1.35 -18.11 -13.30
CA THR A 61 -2.74 -18.58 -13.13
C THR A 61 -3.46 -17.86 -11.99
N ILE A 62 -2.72 -17.24 -11.05
CA ILE A 62 -3.27 -16.39 -9.99
C ILE A 62 -4.12 -15.24 -10.54
N MET A 63 -3.85 -14.82 -11.79
CA MET A 63 -4.60 -13.75 -12.46
C MET A 63 -6.07 -14.13 -12.74
N TYR A 64 -6.40 -15.40 -12.74
CA TYR A 64 -7.80 -15.87 -12.90
C TYR A 64 -8.58 -15.88 -11.58
N ALA A 65 -7.90 -15.77 -10.43
CA ALA A 65 -8.56 -15.73 -9.14
C ALA A 65 -9.50 -14.52 -9.02
N THR A 66 -10.72 -14.76 -8.56
CA THR A 66 -11.72 -13.72 -8.25
C THR A 66 -11.80 -13.42 -6.76
N PHE A 67 -11.31 -14.34 -5.94
CA PHE A 67 -11.28 -14.23 -4.49
C PHE A 67 -10.05 -14.94 -3.92
N PHE A 68 -9.50 -14.40 -2.83
CA PHE A 68 -8.42 -15.04 -2.06
C PHE A 68 -8.92 -15.43 -0.67
N ASP A 69 -8.82 -16.73 -0.36
CA ASP A 69 -8.99 -17.25 1.01
C ASP A 69 -7.60 -17.24 1.69
N VAL A 70 -7.35 -16.21 2.48
CA VAL A 70 -6.02 -15.95 3.05
C VAL A 70 -5.96 -16.39 4.50
N SER A 71 -4.94 -17.20 4.82
CA SER A 71 -4.57 -17.59 6.18
C SER A 71 -3.19 -17.04 6.52
N MET A 72 -3.09 -16.22 7.54
CA MET A 72 -1.82 -15.71 8.05
C MET A 72 -1.36 -16.52 9.25
N ILE A 73 -0.12 -16.98 9.23
CA ILE A 73 0.48 -17.78 10.28
C ILE A 73 1.39 -16.91 11.14
N LEU A 74 1.12 -16.90 12.43
CA LEU A 74 1.96 -16.20 13.41
C LEU A 74 3.32 -16.89 13.57
N PRO A 75 4.36 -16.19 14.08
CA PRO A 75 5.65 -16.81 14.42
C PRO A 75 5.54 -17.97 15.40
N THR A 76 4.45 -18.06 16.15
CA THR A 76 4.13 -19.17 17.05
C THR A 76 3.64 -20.43 16.33
N GLY A 77 3.45 -20.39 15.01
CA GLY A 77 2.92 -21.49 14.19
C GLY A 77 1.39 -21.60 14.21
N LYS A 78 0.69 -20.71 14.92
CA LYS A 78 -0.79 -20.68 14.93
C LYS A 78 -1.31 -19.78 13.80
N ALA A 79 -2.41 -20.21 13.17
CA ALA A 79 -3.12 -19.33 12.26
C ALA A 79 -3.77 -18.19 13.04
N GLU A 80 -3.76 -16.98 12.47
CA GLU A 80 -4.53 -15.87 13.01
C GLU A 80 -6.03 -16.18 12.92
N GLU A 81 -6.75 -15.82 13.98
CA GLU A 81 -8.21 -15.95 14.00
C GLU A 81 -8.80 -14.80 13.18
N GLY A 82 -9.11 -15.08 11.94
CA GLY A 82 -9.76 -14.13 11.05
C GLY A 82 -10.14 -14.81 9.73
N VAL A 83 -11.22 -14.37 9.12
CA VAL A 83 -11.69 -14.88 7.82
C VAL A 83 -12.14 -13.67 6.99
N GLY A 84 -11.79 -13.62 5.72
CA GLY A 84 -12.33 -12.65 4.78
C GLY A 84 -11.32 -11.59 4.30
N GLU A 85 -11.83 -10.56 3.63
CA GLU A 85 -11.03 -9.53 2.93
C GLU A 85 -10.07 -8.74 3.83
N GLY A 86 -10.36 -8.62 5.12
CA GLY A 86 -9.51 -7.88 6.06
C GLY A 86 -8.11 -8.47 6.18
N ILE A 87 -7.96 -9.80 6.12
CA ILE A 87 -6.67 -10.48 6.17
C ILE A 87 -5.86 -10.20 4.89
N PHE A 88 -6.51 -10.23 3.73
CA PHE A 88 -5.83 -9.91 2.48
C PHE A 88 -5.33 -8.46 2.44
N ARG A 89 -6.12 -7.51 2.98
CA ARG A 89 -5.69 -6.11 3.14
C ARG A 89 -4.50 -5.98 4.07
N ASP A 90 -4.49 -6.72 5.16
CA ASP A 90 -3.36 -6.74 6.10
C ASP A 90 -2.11 -7.35 5.46
N CYS A 91 -2.25 -8.44 4.69
CA CYS A 91 -1.17 -8.99 3.88
C CYS A 91 -0.61 -7.98 2.87
N LEU A 92 -1.47 -7.25 2.15
CA LEU A 92 -1.03 -6.22 1.21
C LEU A 92 -0.30 -5.08 1.94
N THR A 93 -0.83 -4.63 3.09
CA THR A 93 -0.19 -3.58 3.89
C THR A 93 1.20 -4.00 4.34
N GLU A 94 1.35 -5.21 4.89
CA GLU A 94 2.65 -5.72 5.34
C GLU A 94 3.62 -5.93 4.17
N PHE A 95 3.14 -6.53 3.07
CA PHE A 95 3.93 -6.70 1.84
C PHE A 95 4.49 -5.36 1.32
N TRP A 96 3.64 -4.35 1.22
CA TRP A 96 4.06 -3.06 0.69
C TRP A 96 4.98 -2.30 1.64
N ASN A 97 4.81 -2.42 2.95
CA ASN A 97 5.74 -1.84 3.92
C ASN A 97 7.12 -2.51 3.78
N GLU A 98 7.19 -3.85 3.76
CA GLU A 98 8.45 -4.57 3.54
C GLU A 98 9.09 -4.22 2.17
N PHE A 99 8.29 -4.12 1.11
CA PHE A 99 8.76 -3.76 -0.22
C PHE A 99 9.31 -2.33 -0.27
N MET A 100 8.61 -1.36 0.32
CA MET A 100 9.06 0.02 0.39
C MET A 100 10.37 0.18 1.16
N ASP A 101 10.56 -0.60 2.21
CA ASP A 101 11.77 -0.53 3.05
C ASP A 101 12.96 -1.26 2.43
N ASN A 102 12.74 -2.36 1.69
CA ASN A 102 13.81 -3.21 1.19
C ASN A 102 14.11 -3.04 -0.31
N CYS A 103 13.17 -2.53 -1.08
CA CYS A 103 13.28 -2.50 -2.55
C CYS A 103 13.11 -1.10 -3.15
N CYS A 104 12.90 -0.08 -2.34
CA CYS A 104 12.67 1.29 -2.80
C CYS A 104 13.61 2.28 -2.11
N ILE A 105 13.84 3.39 -2.78
CA ILE A 105 14.48 4.59 -2.23
C ILE A 105 13.51 5.77 -2.27
N GLY A 106 13.84 6.83 -1.56
CA GLY A 106 13.07 8.06 -1.50
C GLY A 106 12.42 8.29 -0.13
N ASN A 107 11.82 9.45 0.04
CA ASN A 107 11.22 9.90 1.30
C ASN A 107 9.70 9.67 1.32
N SER A 108 8.89 10.70 1.13
CA SER A 108 7.43 10.60 1.15
C SER A 108 6.85 9.93 -0.11
N GLN A 109 7.58 9.97 -1.20
CA GLN A 109 7.36 9.19 -2.42
C GLN A 109 8.54 8.24 -2.64
N LYS A 110 8.25 7.01 -3.03
CA LYS A 110 9.26 5.98 -3.20
C LYS A 110 9.38 5.53 -4.66
N VAL A 111 10.60 5.21 -5.06
CA VAL A 111 10.92 4.68 -6.39
C VAL A 111 11.60 3.32 -6.21
N PRO A 112 11.16 2.26 -6.91
CA PRO A 112 11.79 0.95 -6.79
C PRO A 112 13.17 0.95 -7.43
N THR A 113 14.10 0.23 -6.82
CA THR A 113 15.48 0.10 -7.28
C THR A 113 15.77 -1.31 -7.80
N ILE A 114 16.63 -1.41 -8.81
CA ILE A 114 17.07 -2.69 -9.36
C ILE A 114 17.87 -3.45 -8.28
N ARG A 115 17.48 -4.70 -8.06
CA ARG A 115 18.12 -5.61 -7.11
C ARG A 115 18.85 -6.72 -7.84
N HIS A 116 20.02 -7.10 -7.34
CA HIS A 116 20.81 -8.18 -7.94
C HIS A 116 20.19 -9.57 -7.79
N ASP A 117 19.37 -9.75 -6.75
CA ASP A 117 18.68 -11.00 -6.44
C ASP A 117 17.30 -11.12 -7.09
N PHE A 118 16.82 -10.07 -7.81
CA PHE A 118 15.57 -10.09 -8.54
C PHE A 118 15.82 -10.18 -10.04
N GLN A 119 15.15 -11.14 -10.68
CA GLN A 119 15.04 -11.26 -12.12
C GLN A 119 13.69 -10.68 -12.58
N GLU A 120 13.44 -10.68 -13.87
CA GLU A 120 12.17 -10.18 -14.42
C GLU A 120 10.95 -10.86 -13.81
N GLU A 121 11.04 -12.16 -13.48
CA GLU A 121 9.95 -12.95 -12.87
C GLU A 121 9.48 -12.36 -11.53
N GLN A 122 10.42 -11.94 -10.67
CA GLN A 122 10.08 -11.31 -9.39
C GLN A 122 9.35 -9.98 -9.61
N TRP A 123 9.77 -9.19 -10.57
CA TRP A 123 9.11 -7.93 -10.93
C TRP A 123 7.72 -8.16 -11.52
N LEU A 124 7.54 -9.19 -12.36
CA LEU A 124 6.22 -9.61 -12.86
C LEU A 124 5.29 -10.03 -11.71
N SER A 125 5.81 -10.78 -10.72
CA SER A 125 5.06 -11.19 -9.53
C SER A 125 4.54 -9.97 -8.77
N ILE A 126 5.39 -8.95 -8.58
CA ILE A 126 5.00 -7.69 -7.92
C ILE A 126 3.93 -6.95 -8.74
N GLY A 127 4.07 -6.91 -10.06
CA GLY A 127 3.05 -6.35 -10.96
C GLY A 127 1.68 -7.04 -10.81
N ARG A 128 1.68 -8.38 -10.66
CA ARG A 128 0.44 -9.15 -10.39
C ARG A 128 -0.14 -8.85 -9.01
N ILE A 129 0.72 -8.62 -7.99
CA ILE A 129 0.27 -8.20 -6.65
C ILE A 129 -0.40 -6.81 -6.72
N ILE A 130 0.17 -5.85 -7.45
CA ILE A 130 -0.47 -4.53 -7.67
C ILE A 130 -1.84 -4.71 -8.33
N PHE A 131 -1.89 -5.47 -9.44
CA PHE A 131 -3.12 -5.69 -10.19
C PHE A 131 -4.22 -6.33 -9.34
N LYS A 132 -3.91 -7.43 -8.64
CA LYS A 132 -4.86 -8.14 -7.79
C LYS A 132 -5.21 -7.37 -6.52
N GLY A 133 -4.28 -6.63 -5.97
CA GLY A 133 -4.54 -5.71 -4.85
C GLY A 133 -5.60 -4.69 -5.22
N TRP A 134 -5.50 -4.09 -6.40
CA TRP A 134 -6.54 -3.19 -6.91
C TRP A 134 -7.85 -3.90 -7.20
N GLN A 135 -7.81 -5.01 -7.95
CA GLN A 135 -9.01 -5.71 -8.41
C GLN A 135 -9.87 -6.27 -7.26
N ILE A 136 -9.25 -6.81 -6.22
CA ILE A 136 -9.94 -7.53 -5.13
C ILE A 136 -10.16 -6.64 -3.91
N ALA A 137 -9.17 -5.80 -3.55
CA ALA A 137 -9.18 -5.03 -2.32
C ALA A 137 -9.27 -3.51 -2.53
N ASN A 138 -9.34 -3.02 -3.77
CA ASN A 138 -9.18 -1.60 -4.13
C ASN A 138 -7.89 -0.99 -3.55
N TYR A 139 -6.83 -1.80 -3.41
CA TYR A 139 -5.57 -1.39 -2.82
C TYR A 139 -4.55 -1.05 -3.91
N LEU A 140 -4.07 0.21 -3.95
CA LEU A 140 -2.90 0.62 -4.71
C LEU A 140 -1.79 1.08 -3.76
N PRO A 141 -0.52 0.75 -4.04
CA PRO A 141 0.61 1.14 -3.19
C PRO A 141 0.98 2.61 -3.42
N ILE A 142 0.18 3.54 -2.88
CA ILE A 142 0.36 4.99 -3.07
C ILE A 142 1.64 5.55 -2.43
N GLY A 143 2.40 4.75 -1.70
CA GLY A 143 3.78 5.08 -1.30
C GLY A 143 4.76 5.08 -2.47
N LEU A 144 4.47 4.32 -3.55
CA LEU A 144 5.19 4.45 -4.82
C LEU A 144 4.85 5.79 -5.49
N SER A 145 5.86 6.40 -6.10
CA SER A 145 5.64 7.63 -6.87
C SER A 145 4.59 7.41 -7.96
N ILE A 146 3.69 8.38 -8.11
CA ILE A 146 2.69 8.36 -9.18
C ILE A 146 3.35 8.30 -10.56
N ILE A 147 4.54 8.90 -10.73
CA ILE A 147 5.35 8.83 -11.96
C ILE A 147 5.65 7.38 -12.34
N VAL A 148 6.05 6.56 -11.36
CA VAL A 148 6.34 5.13 -11.56
C VAL A 148 5.09 4.37 -11.97
N MET A 149 3.96 4.63 -11.30
CA MET A 149 2.69 3.97 -11.62
C MET A 149 2.15 4.40 -12.98
N GLU A 150 2.24 5.69 -13.32
CA GLU A 150 1.85 6.18 -14.65
C GLU A 150 2.69 5.55 -15.77
N ASN A 151 4.01 5.45 -15.59
CA ASN A 151 4.88 4.78 -16.57
C ASN A 151 4.51 3.30 -16.73
N ALA A 152 4.27 2.58 -15.65
CA ALA A 152 3.88 1.17 -15.69
C ALA A 152 2.49 0.94 -16.31
N MET A 153 1.55 1.86 -16.11
CA MET A 153 0.16 1.71 -16.59
C MET A 153 -0.03 2.23 -18.02
N TYR A 154 0.64 3.33 -18.39
CA TYR A 154 0.37 4.06 -19.64
C TYR A 154 1.60 4.17 -20.56
N GLY A 155 2.78 3.71 -20.14
CA GLY A 155 4.05 3.86 -20.87
C GLY A 155 4.60 5.29 -20.89
N LYS A 156 3.97 6.21 -20.20
CA LYS A 156 4.39 7.61 -20.04
C LYS A 156 3.69 8.24 -18.84
N PHE A 157 4.30 9.25 -18.26
CA PHE A 157 3.70 10.02 -17.17
C PHE A 157 3.16 11.38 -17.64
N LYS A 158 2.23 11.94 -16.87
CA LYS A 158 1.67 13.29 -17.04
C LYS A 158 1.80 14.14 -15.78
N SER A 159 1.97 13.49 -14.62
CA SER A 159 2.17 14.19 -13.34
C SER A 159 3.42 15.05 -13.35
N ASP A 160 3.42 16.12 -12.55
CA ASP A 160 4.55 17.06 -12.48
C ASP A 160 5.79 16.37 -11.89
N LEU A 161 6.84 16.27 -12.72
CA LEU A 161 8.07 15.58 -12.34
C LEU A 161 8.82 16.32 -11.21
N MET A 162 8.84 17.67 -11.23
CA MET A 162 9.53 18.46 -10.22
C MET A 162 8.83 18.33 -8.86
N GLU A 163 7.50 18.45 -8.84
CA GLU A 163 6.72 18.29 -7.60
C GLU A 163 6.95 16.91 -6.97
N ASN A 164 6.91 15.85 -7.79
CA ASN A 164 7.16 14.49 -7.33
C ASN A 164 8.61 14.28 -6.88
N PHE A 165 9.58 14.86 -7.56
CA PHE A 165 10.99 14.83 -7.18
C PHE A 165 11.22 15.49 -5.82
N LEU A 166 10.64 16.64 -5.56
CA LEU A 166 10.71 17.30 -4.25
C LEU A 166 10.04 16.50 -3.12
N CYS A 167 9.17 15.54 -3.44
CA CYS A 167 8.61 14.58 -2.47
C CYS A 167 9.45 13.31 -2.35
N PHE A 168 10.31 13.02 -3.30
CA PHE A 168 11.20 11.87 -3.33
C PHE A 168 12.50 12.09 -2.54
N ILE A 169 13.11 13.25 -2.65
CA ILE A 169 14.38 13.61 -1.98
C ILE A 169 14.20 13.86 -0.47
N THR A 170 15.31 14.04 0.24
CA THR A 170 15.31 14.37 1.67
C THR A 170 14.61 15.70 1.96
N GLU A 171 14.14 15.93 3.18
CA GLU A 171 13.53 17.23 3.54
C GLU A 171 14.55 18.37 3.54
N GLU A 172 15.84 18.07 3.75
CA GLU A 172 16.95 19.01 3.67
C GLU A 172 17.15 19.47 2.22
N ASP A 173 17.36 18.54 1.28
CA ASP A 173 17.50 18.84 -0.15
C ASP A 173 16.25 19.51 -0.72
N LYS A 174 15.07 19.05 -0.31
CA LYS A 174 13.79 19.67 -0.71
C LYS A 174 13.70 21.14 -0.30
N THR A 175 14.11 21.45 0.92
CA THR A 175 14.12 22.84 1.42
C THR A 175 15.10 23.67 0.62
N LEU A 176 16.32 23.18 0.43
CA LEU A 176 17.39 23.85 -0.31
C LEU A 176 16.98 24.08 -1.78
N PHE A 177 16.57 23.05 -2.49
CA PHE A 177 16.18 23.15 -3.91
C PHE A 177 14.91 23.99 -4.10
N SER A 178 13.93 23.89 -3.20
CA SER A 178 12.73 24.73 -3.25
C SER A 178 13.08 26.21 -3.03
N THR A 179 14.06 26.51 -2.19
CA THR A 179 14.56 27.87 -1.97
C THR A 179 15.32 28.37 -3.19
N ALA A 180 16.25 27.56 -3.73
CA ALA A 180 17.01 27.89 -4.93
C ALA A 180 16.10 28.16 -6.16
N LEU A 181 15.00 27.37 -6.31
CA LEU A 181 14.02 27.57 -7.38
C LEU A 181 13.23 28.88 -7.23
N LYS A 182 13.02 29.37 -6.01
CA LYS A 182 12.28 30.61 -5.73
C LYS A 182 13.20 31.84 -5.76
N ASP A 183 14.32 31.72 -5.07
CA ASP A 183 15.29 32.80 -4.91
C ASP A 183 16.71 32.22 -4.83
N TYR A 184 17.35 32.07 -5.99
CA TYR A 184 18.66 31.46 -6.14
C TYR A 184 19.75 32.18 -5.32
N GLU A 185 19.66 33.53 -5.22
CA GLU A 185 20.65 34.33 -4.52
C GLU A 185 20.60 34.16 -2.98
N SER A 186 19.54 33.59 -2.46
CA SER A 186 19.37 33.39 -1.01
C SER A 186 19.97 32.08 -0.49
N VAL A 187 20.45 31.19 -1.37
CA VAL A 187 21.06 29.91 -0.98
C VAL A 187 22.57 29.99 -1.01
N ASP A 188 23.22 29.19 -0.13
CA ASP A 188 24.66 29.00 -0.18
C ASP A 188 25.03 28.13 -1.38
N ASN A 189 25.94 28.63 -2.23
CA ASN A 189 26.34 27.92 -3.45
C ASN A 189 27.14 26.64 -3.15
N ASP A 190 27.94 26.62 -2.09
CA ASP A 190 28.73 25.44 -1.76
C ASP A 190 27.82 24.33 -1.25
N GLU A 191 26.82 24.66 -0.42
CA GLU A 191 25.79 23.74 0.03
C GLU A 191 24.94 23.18 -1.15
N LEU A 192 24.57 24.05 -2.09
CA LEU A 192 23.82 23.65 -3.28
C LEU A 192 24.64 22.71 -4.18
N ILE A 193 25.93 22.98 -4.36
CA ILE A 193 26.82 22.09 -5.14
C ILE A 193 26.97 20.74 -4.45
N GLU A 194 27.17 20.70 -3.15
CA GLU A 194 27.26 19.45 -2.38
C GLU A 194 25.99 18.61 -2.50
N ALA A 195 24.83 19.24 -2.36
CA ALA A 195 23.54 18.55 -2.53
C ALA A 195 23.37 17.99 -3.97
N LEU A 196 23.77 18.74 -4.99
CA LEU A 196 23.74 18.28 -6.39
C LEU A 196 24.75 17.13 -6.66
N GLU A 197 25.92 17.15 -6.01
CA GLU A 197 26.90 16.06 -6.11
C GLU A 197 26.37 14.76 -5.48
N ASN A 198 25.59 14.83 -4.40
CA ASN A 198 24.91 13.69 -3.80
C ASN A 198 23.94 13.01 -4.80
N HIS A 199 23.36 13.78 -5.71
CA HIS A 199 22.56 13.29 -6.85
C HIS A 199 23.42 12.98 -8.11
N SER A 200 24.73 12.84 -7.95
CA SER A 200 25.69 12.55 -9.03
C SER A 200 25.72 13.61 -10.15
N CYS A 201 25.30 14.84 -9.85
CA CYS A 201 25.37 15.97 -10.76
C CYS A 201 26.65 16.78 -10.50
N ARG A 202 27.47 16.95 -11.55
CA ARG A 202 28.71 17.76 -11.51
C ARG A 202 28.64 18.97 -12.44
N SER A 203 27.46 19.32 -12.92
CA SER A 203 27.27 20.46 -13.80
C SER A 203 27.38 21.77 -13.03
N ALA A 204 28.00 22.77 -13.64
CA ALA A 204 27.98 24.11 -13.07
C ALA A 204 26.53 24.62 -12.99
N VAL A 205 26.11 24.98 -11.78
CA VAL A 205 24.76 25.47 -11.52
C VAL A 205 24.72 26.99 -11.55
N THR A 206 23.70 27.51 -12.18
CA THR A 206 23.39 28.99 -12.23
C THR A 206 21.89 29.14 -12.04
N LYS A 207 21.47 30.38 -11.79
CA LYS A 207 20.04 30.72 -11.68
C LYS A 207 19.22 30.27 -12.88
N GLU A 208 19.80 30.39 -14.10
CA GLU A 208 19.13 29.99 -15.34
C GLU A 208 19.11 28.49 -15.57
N SER A 209 20.07 27.75 -14.99
CA SER A 209 20.23 26.31 -15.23
C SER A 209 19.64 25.43 -14.16
N ILE A 210 19.39 25.90 -12.94
CA ILE A 210 18.98 25.11 -11.79
C ILE A 210 17.71 24.27 -12.06
N THR A 211 16.66 24.87 -12.63
CA THR A 211 15.42 24.17 -12.93
C THR A 211 15.65 23.02 -13.91
N ARG A 212 16.45 23.24 -14.95
CA ARG A 212 16.79 22.22 -15.94
C ARG A 212 17.61 21.08 -15.31
N ILE A 213 18.61 21.43 -14.49
CA ILE A 213 19.46 20.46 -13.79
C ILE A 213 18.63 19.56 -12.87
N LEU A 214 17.75 20.16 -12.06
CA LEU A 214 16.88 19.36 -11.16
C LEU A 214 15.91 18.46 -11.93
N LEU A 215 15.37 18.90 -13.07
CA LEU A 215 14.54 18.06 -13.94
C LEU A 215 15.33 16.91 -14.57
N GLU A 216 16.60 17.15 -14.96
CA GLU A 216 17.47 16.09 -15.49
C GLU A 216 17.79 15.04 -14.43
N ILE A 217 18.06 15.45 -13.17
CA ILE A 217 18.24 14.55 -12.03
C ILE A 217 16.96 13.76 -11.79
N ALA A 218 15.81 14.43 -11.68
CA ALA A 218 14.52 13.82 -11.47
C ALA A 218 14.19 12.76 -12.56
N GLN A 219 14.45 13.11 -13.83
CA GLN A 219 14.26 12.21 -14.97
C GLN A 219 15.15 10.95 -14.85
N LYS A 220 16.41 11.14 -14.43
CA LYS A 220 17.33 10.03 -14.22
C LYS A 220 16.86 9.13 -13.07
N GLU A 221 16.68 9.68 -11.88
CA GLU A 221 16.47 8.92 -10.64
C GLU A 221 15.06 8.33 -10.55
N MET A 222 14.03 9.07 -10.99
CA MET A 222 12.65 8.62 -10.84
C MET A 222 12.09 7.88 -12.05
N VAL A 223 12.73 7.99 -13.21
CA VAL A 223 12.23 7.39 -14.45
C VAL A 223 13.24 6.39 -15.03
N GLN A 224 14.46 6.84 -15.35
CA GLN A 224 15.41 6.02 -16.09
C GLN A 224 15.96 4.83 -15.27
N GLU A 225 16.28 5.06 -14.01
CA GLU A 225 16.86 4.03 -13.13
C GLU A 225 15.88 2.90 -12.82
N CYS A 226 14.57 3.14 -12.88
CA CYS A 226 13.54 2.11 -12.66
C CYS A 226 12.88 1.60 -13.96
N ASN A 227 13.33 1.99 -15.16
CA ASN A 227 12.69 1.60 -16.42
C ASN A 227 12.53 0.09 -16.57
N PHE A 228 13.55 -0.70 -16.24
CA PHE A 228 13.46 -2.17 -16.31
C PHE A 228 12.28 -2.71 -15.47
N ILE A 229 12.05 -2.12 -14.29
CA ILE A 229 10.98 -2.51 -13.38
C ILE A 229 9.62 -2.10 -13.94
N THR A 230 9.50 -0.83 -14.38
CA THR A 230 8.24 -0.32 -14.95
C THR A 230 7.87 -1.02 -16.23
N ASP A 231 8.84 -1.43 -17.06
CA ASP A 231 8.62 -2.23 -18.27
C ASP A 231 8.11 -3.64 -17.94
N ALA A 232 8.67 -4.28 -16.90
CA ALA A 232 8.16 -5.57 -16.42
C ALA A 232 6.72 -5.42 -15.91
N TRP A 233 6.44 -4.40 -15.12
CA TRP A 233 5.09 -4.12 -14.59
C TRP A 233 4.09 -3.75 -15.69
N ALA A 234 4.51 -3.06 -16.74
CA ALA A 234 3.65 -2.66 -17.86
C ALA A 234 3.00 -3.85 -18.55
N LYS A 235 3.67 -5.02 -18.58
CA LYS A 235 3.10 -6.27 -19.13
C LYS A 235 1.81 -6.70 -18.44
N ILE A 236 1.63 -6.29 -17.19
CA ILE A 236 0.47 -6.59 -16.35
C ILE A 236 -0.43 -5.36 -16.18
N LEU A 237 0.14 -4.21 -15.81
CA LEU A 237 -0.60 -3.03 -15.38
C LEU A 237 -1.18 -2.20 -16.51
N SER A 238 -0.74 -2.38 -17.76
CA SER A 238 -1.39 -1.76 -18.93
C SER A 238 -2.89 -2.07 -19.02
N GLN A 239 -3.34 -3.21 -18.49
CA GLN A 239 -4.76 -3.56 -18.40
C GLN A 239 -5.52 -2.63 -17.44
N LEU A 240 -4.89 -2.21 -16.32
CA LEU A 240 -5.48 -1.21 -15.43
C LEU A 240 -5.52 0.17 -16.11
N GLY A 241 -4.50 0.52 -16.88
CA GLY A 241 -4.43 1.75 -17.66
C GLY A 241 -5.52 1.89 -18.72
N GLN A 242 -6.14 0.78 -19.15
CA GLN A 242 -7.32 0.82 -20.02
C GLN A 242 -8.61 1.19 -19.29
N SER A 243 -8.71 0.92 -18.00
CA SER A 243 -9.91 1.14 -17.18
C SER A 243 -9.80 2.38 -16.28
N LEU A 244 -8.59 2.81 -15.95
CA LEU A 244 -8.33 3.99 -15.12
C LEU A 244 -7.68 5.09 -15.97
N SER A 245 -8.23 6.31 -15.93
CA SER A 245 -7.59 7.47 -16.52
C SER A 245 -6.50 8.04 -15.60
N TYR A 246 -5.64 8.95 -16.11
CA TYR A 246 -4.67 9.68 -15.28
C TYR A 246 -5.34 10.46 -14.14
N GLU A 247 -6.48 11.08 -14.44
CA GLU A 247 -7.26 11.86 -13.48
C GLU A 247 -7.82 10.95 -12.38
N ASN A 248 -8.32 9.74 -12.75
CA ASN A 248 -8.77 8.74 -11.78
C ASN A 248 -7.61 8.27 -10.89
N LEU A 249 -6.43 8.02 -11.46
CA LEU A 249 -5.26 7.60 -10.69
C LEU A 249 -4.84 8.67 -9.67
N THR A 250 -4.74 9.93 -10.10
CA THR A 250 -4.43 11.06 -9.20
C THR A 250 -5.47 11.21 -8.09
N GLU A 251 -6.75 11.05 -8.41
CA GLU A 251 -7.83 11.11 -7.43
C GLU A 251 -7.74 9.96 -6.41
N ILE A 252 -7.41 8.74 -6.87
CA ILE A 252 -7.19 7.56 -6.02
C ILE A 252 -6.06 7.82 -5.04
N TYR A 253 -4.89 8.29 -5.50
CA TYR A 253 -3.76 8.64 -4.64
C TYR A 253 -4.17 9.63 -3.56
N SER A 254 -4.86 10.70 -3.94
CA SER A 254 -5.35 11.69 -2.99
C SER A 254 -6.38 11.12 -2.01
N LYS A 255 -7.30 10.25 -2.45
CA LYS A 255 -8.36 9.67 -1.60
C LYS A 255 -7.81 8.66 -0.61
N MET A 256 -6.87 7.82 -1.04
CA MET A 256 -6.31 6.73 -0.23
C MET A 256 -5.37 7.23 0.87
N GLU A 257 -4.71 8.38 0.69
CA GLU A 257 -3.81 8.93 1.71
C GLU A 257 -4.61 9.33 2.96
N PRO A 258 -4.31 8.72 4.13
CA PRO A 258 -5.02 9.02 5.37
C PRO A 258 -4.66 10.40 5.92
N SER A 259 -5.64 11.07 6.48
CA SER A 259 -5.45 12.27 7.32
C SER A 259 -6.34 12.18 8.55
N ASN A 260 -5.93 12.82 9.64
CA ASN A 260 -6.68 12.83 10.89
C ASN A 260 -8.15 13.24 10.66
N ARG A 261 -8.39 14.22 9.77
CA ARG A 261 -9.74 14.68 9.42
C ARG A 261 -10.54 13.59 8.70
N LYS A 262 -9.93 12.87 7.73
CA LYS A 262 -10.60 11.79 7.00
C LYS A 262 -10.92 10.64 7.94
N VAL A 263 -9.93 10.16 8.71
CA VAL A 263 -10.10 9.03 9.63
C VAL A 263 -11.11 9.35 10.76
N THR A 264 -11.10 10.59 11.31
CA THR A 264 -12.13 11.00 12.27
C THR A 264 -13.54 10.92 11.68
N LYS A 265 -13.73 11.27 10.39
CA LYS A 265 -15.02 11.17 9.71
C LYS A 265 -15.47 9.74 9.42
N MET A 266 -14.54 8.79 9.36
CA MET A 266 -14.86 7.37 9.19
C MET A 266 -15.45 6.75 10.47
N LEU A 267 -15.25 7.35 11.63
CA LEU A 267 -15.79 6.85 12.90
C LEU A 267 -17.30 7.03 12.93
N HIS A 268 -18.02 5.91 12.99
CA HIS A 268 -19.47 5.86 13.08
C HIS A 268 -19.90 5.39 14.46
N PHE A 269 -20.77 6.16 15.10
CA PHE A 269 -21.27 5.90 16.45
C PHE A 269 -22.79 5.72 16.41
N SER A 270 -23.32 4.98 17.40
CA SER A 270 -24.77 4.90 17.60
C SER A 270 -25.36 6.24 18.00
N ASP A 271 -26.59 6.53 17.56
CA ASP A 271 -27.29 7.77 17.90
C ASP A 271 -27.66 7.85 19.39
N ASN A 272 -27.84 6.69 20.07
CA ASN A 272 -28.30 6.58 21.45
C ASN A 272 -27.16 6.25 22.42
N LEU A 273 -26.19 7.15 22.56
CA LEU A 273 -25.10 6.99 23.51
C LEU A 273 -25.46 7.48 24.90
N SER A 274 -25.09 6.71 25.93
CA SER A 274 -25.08 7.17 27.35
C SER A 274 -24.03 8.28 27.55
N ASN A 275 -24.09 8.96 28.70
CA ASN A 275 -23.14 10.02 29.03
C ASN A 275 -21.69 9.50 29.09
N LEU A 276 -21.46 8.31 29.63
CA LEU A 276 -20.14 7.66 29.69
C LEU A 276 -19.61 7.34 28.29
N GLU A 277 -20.46 6.80 27.42
CA GLU A 277 -20.08 6.47 26.05
C GLU A 277 -19.77 7.72 25.23
N ARG A 278 -20.49 8.82 25.45
CA ARG A 278 -20.18 10.13 24.82
C ARG A 278 -18.83 10.67 25.28
N GLU A 279 -18.45 10.48 26.53
CA GLU A 279 -17.15 10.88 27.03
C GLU A 279 -16.03 10.07 26.33
N VAL A 280 -16.18 8.74 26.21
CA VAL A 280 -15.23 7.87 25.51
C VAL A 280 -15.21 8.16 24.02
N MET A 281 -16.35 8.46 23.38
CA MET A 281 -16.42 8.94 22.00
C MET A 281 -15.56 10.20 21.80
N ASN A 282 -15.69 11.18 22.73
CA ASN A 282 -14.90 12.41 22.67
C ASN A 282 -13.39 12.11 22.84
N HIS A 283 -13.02 11.17 23.70
CA HIS A 283 -11.64 10.72 23.86
C HIS A 283 -11.11 10.09 22.56
N LEU A 284 -11.87 9.21 21.92
CA LEU A 284 -11.46 8.59 20.66
C LEU A 284 -11.29 9.63 19.54
N GLN A 285 -12.26 10.53 19.37
CA GLN A 285 -12.17 11.58 18.35
C GLN A 285 -10.97 12.52 18.59
N ARG A 286 -10.72 12.88 19.84
CA ARG A 286 -9.55 13.68 20.23
C ARG A 286 -8.27 12.92 19.93
N TYR A 287 -8.18 11.66 20.33
CA TYR A 287 -7.03 10.80 20.10
C TYR A 287 -6.66 10.73 18.61
N VAL A 288 -7.63 10.41 17.74
CA VAL A 288 -7.39 10.32 16.30
C VAL A 288 -6.96 11.67 15.70
N ARG A 289 -7.46 12.80 16.22
CA ARG A 289 -7.05 14.14 15.74
C ARG A 289 -5.62 14.50 16.14
N GLU A 290 -5.11 13.96 17.24
CA GLU A 290 -3.77 14.24 17.79
C GLU A 290 -2.70 13.25 17.30
N LEU A 291 -3.05 12.17 16.56
CA LEU A 291 -2.09 11.20 16.05
C LEU A 291 -1.16 11.83 15.01
N ASP A 292 0.14 11.46 15.08
CA ASP A 292 1.07 11.69 13.99
C ASP A 292 0.77 10.75 12.80
N LYS A 293 1.46 10.96 11.68
CA LYS A 293 1.23 10.20 10.44
C LYS A 293 1.47 8.68 10.62
N VAL A 294 2.46 8.30 11.40
CA VAL A 294 2.81 6.88 11.63
C VAL A 294 1.76 6.19 12.47
N LEU A 295 1.40 6.78 13.61
CA LEU A 295 0.37 6.24 14.50
C LEU A 295 -1.01 6.26 13.86
N LEU A 296 -1.32 7.25 13.00
CA LEU A 296 -2.57 7.29 12.26
C LEU A 296 -2.71 6.11 11.29
N LYS A 297 -1.65 5.77 10.57
CA LYS A 297 -1.59 4.59 9.71
C LYS A 297 -1.74 3.30 10.51
N LYS A 298 -1.05 3.17 11.66
CA LYS A 298 -1.20 2.03 12.56
C LYS A 298 -2.64 1.92 13.11
N PHE A 299 -3.26 3.02 13.49
CA PHE A 299 -4.65 3.04 13.95
C PHE A 299 -5.61 2.56 12.84
N LEU A 300 -5.42 3.05 11.63
CA LEU A 300 -6.25 2.66 10.49
C LEU A 300 -6.07 1.17 10.18
N ARG A 301 -4.83 0.66 10.15
CA ARG A 301 -4.52 -0.77 9.98
C ARG A 301 -5.16 -1.62 11.09
N PHE A 302 -5.07 -1.18 12.34
CA PHE A 302 -5.70 -1.88 13.47
C PHE A 302 -7.21 -2.02 13.28
N CYS A 303 -7.89 -0.99 12.79
CA CYS A 303 -9.34 -0.99 12.63
C CYS A 303 -9.83 -1.68 11.34
N THR A 304 -9.05 -1.65 10.24
CA THR A 304 -9.52 -2.01 8.89
C THR A 304 -8.68 -3.09 8.20
N GLY A 305 -7.52 -3.43 8.74
CA GLY A 305 -6.51 -4.28 8.09
C GLY A 305 -5.66 -3.53 7.07
N SER A 306 -5.87 -2.23 6.83
CA SER A 306 -5.08 -1.44 5.89
C SER A 306 -4.61 -0.13 6.52
N ASP A 307 -3.41 0.29 6.20
CA ASP A 307 -2.86 1.60 6.56
C ASP A 307 -3.30 2.73 5.60
N LEU A 308 -4.11 2.38 4.58
CA LEU A 308 -4.68 3.27 3.58
C LEU A 308 -6.22 3.29 3.67
N ILE A 309 -6.84 4.35 3.18
CA ILE A 309 -8.29 4.44 2.99
C ILE A 309 -8.64 3.83 1.64
N LEU A 310 -9.19 2.62 1.63
CA LEU A 310 -9.38 1.83 0.41
C LEU A 310 -10.70 2.13 -0.31
N ASP A 311 -11.75 2.47 0.44
CA ASP A 311 -13.05 2.86 -0.12
C ASP A 311 -13.50 4.18 0.51
N GLY A 312 -13.94 5.14 -0.30
CA GLY A 312 -14.47 6.42 0.17
C GLY A 312 -15.75 6.31 1.01
N LYS A 313 -16.35 5.13 1.09
CA LYS A 313 -17.48 4.77 1.96
C LYS A 313 -17.06 3.98 3.20
N ASP A 314 -15.76 3.77 3.40
CA ASP A 314 -15.24 3.05 4.55
C ASP A 314 -15.67 3.73 5.84
N THR A 315 -16.43 3.01 6.67
CA THR A 315 -16.82 3.43 8.01
C THR A 315 -16.25 2.47 9.03
N ILE A 316 -15.78 3.00 10.16
CA ILE A 316 -15.36 2.23 11.33
C ILE A 316 -16.49 2.32 12.33
N THR A 317 -17.25 1.24 12.48
CA THR A 317 -18.33 1.18 13.47
C THR A 317 -17.73 1.05 14.86
N VAL A 318 -18.04 2.01 15.75
CA VAL A 318 -17.55 2.01 17.12
C VAL A 318 -18.63 1.47 18.04
N GLU A 319 -18.33 0.37 18.74
CA GLU A 319 -19.19 -0.25 19.74
C GLU A 319 -18.59 -0.07 21.13
N PHE A 320 -19.40 0.41 22.07
CA PHE A 320 -19.00 0.51 23.48
C PHE A 320 -19.46 -0.73 24.23
N VAL A 321 -18.51 -1.41 24.89
CA VAL A 321 -18.76 -2.69 25.54
C VAL A 321 -18.37 -2.66 27.01
N VAL A 322 -19.05 -3.49 27.80
CA VAL A 322 -18.65 -3.75 29.19
C VAL A 322 -17.57 -4.80 29.17
N LEU A 323 -16.35 -4.42 29.42
CA LEU A 323 -15.21 -5.31 29.54
C LEU A 323 -14.54 -5.06 30.90
N ASP A 324 -14.36 -6.15 31.66
CA ASP A 324 -13.78 -6.11 32.99
C ASP A 324 -12.54 -7.04 33.09
N GLY A 325 -11.70 -6.78 34.08
CA GLY A 325 -10.52 -7.59 34.39
C GLY A 325 -9.43 -7.57 33.32
N PHE A 326 -8.70 -8.66 33.18
CA PHE A 326 -7.56 -8.80 32.26
C PHE A 326 -7.94 -8.74 30.77
N GLY A 327 -9.20 -8.97 30.44
CA GLY A 327 -9.71 -8.87 29.06
C GLY A 327 -10.11 -7.45 28.64
N ARG A 328 -9.99 -6.47 29.53
CA ARG A 328 -10.37 -5.08 29.27
C ARG A 328 -9.35 -4.39 28.37
N ARG A 329 -9.63 -4.38 27.07
CA ARG A 329 -8.85 -3.64 26.08
C ARG A 329 -9.69 -3.35 24.83
N PRO A 330 -9.40 -2.28 24.06
CA PRO A 330 -9.95 -2.12 22.71
C PRO A 330 -9.63 -3.31 21.81
N ILE A 331 -10.63 -3.76 21.04
CA ILE A 331 -10.53 -4.87 20.09
C ILE A 331 -11.09 -4.42 18.76
N ALA A 332 -10.37 -4.68 17.67
CA ALA A 332 -10.86 -4.41 16.34
C ALA A 332 -11.12 -5.71 15.57
N HIS A 333 -12.21 -5.73 14.82
CA HIS A 333 -12.57 -6.78 13.87
C HIS A 333 -12.43 -6.21 12.46
N THR A 334 -11.27 -6.41 11.85
CA THR A 334 -10.88 -5.78 10.58
C THR A 334 -11.79 -6.12 9.41
N CYS A 335 -12.31 -7.35 9.35
CA CYS A 335 -13.23 -7.78 8.29
C CYS A 335 -14.57 -7.02 8.32
N GLY A 336 -15.09 -6.76 9.53
CA GLY A 336 -16.32 -6.00 9.76
C GLY A 336 -16.08 -4.50 9.97
N ARG A 337 -14.83 -4.08 10.11
CA ARG A 337 -14.44 -2.71 10.49
C ARG A 337 -15.15 -2.24 11.75
N VAL A 338 -15.21 -3.12 12.76
CA VAL A 338 -15.84 -2.84 14.05
C VAL A 338 -14.76 -2.65 15.10
N LEU A 339 -14.78 -1.49 15.75
CA LEU A 339 -13.91 -1.16 16.87
C LEU A 339 -14.71 -1.22 18.16
N ARG A 340 -14.42 -2.22 19.01
CA ARG A 340 -15.00 -2.38 20.34
C ARG A 340 -14.14 -1.73 21.38
N ILE A 341 -14.73 -0.81 22.15
CA ILE A 341 -14.01 -0.02 23.17
C ILE A 341 -14.72 -0.21 24.51
N PRO A 342 -13.97 -0.40 25.62
CA PRO A 342 -14.54 -0.33 26.95
C PRO A 342 -15.30 0.99 27.16
N ARG A 343 -16.52 0.93 27.71
CA ARG A 343 -17.39 2.12 27.86
C ARG A 343 -16.97 3.06 28.99
N ASN A 344 -15.94 2.71 29.76
CA ASN A 344 -15.51 3.48 30.94
C ASN A 344 -14.00 3.70 30.90
N TYR A 345 -13.60 4.97 30.96
CA TYR A 345 -12.23 5.42 31.17
C TYR A 345 -12.24 6.53 32.24
N GLU A 346 -11.29 6.51 33.15
CA GLU A 346 -11.18 7.54 34.17
C GLU A 346 -10.82 8.91 33.57
N ASN A 347 -9.99 8.93 32.56
CA ASN A 347 -9.58 10.16 31.88
C ASN A 347 -8.93 9.86 30.52
N PHE A 348 -8.70 10.93 29.75
CA PHE A 348 -8.08 10.85 28.41
C PHE A 348 -6.65 10.30 28.43
N THR A 349 -5.88 10.54 29.51
CA THR A 349 -4.48 10.08 29.60
C THR A 349 -4.40 8.55 29.62
N ILE A 350 -5.28 7.91 30.40
CA ILE A 350 -5.36 6.43 30.45
C ILE A 350 -5.83 5.88 29.11
N PHE A 351 -6.87 6.50 28.51
CA PHE A 351 -7.35 6.14 27.17
C PHE A 351 -6.22 6.18 26.13
N ARG A 352 -5.48 7.29 26.04
CA ARG A 352 -4.36 7.47 25.11
C ARG A 352 -3.25 6.45 25.34
N SER A 353 -2.88 6.21 26.60
CA SER A 353 -1.83 5.25 26.94
C SER A 353 -2.19 3.83 26.49
N GLU A 354 -3.43 3.40 26.70
CA GLU A 354 -3.92 2.08 26.30
C GLU A 354 -3.89 1.91 24.78
N PHE A 355 -4.39 2.90 24.01
CA PHE A 355 -4.33 2.86 22.56
C PHE A 355 -2.90 2.87 22.03
N ASN A 356 -2.02 3.72 22.58
CA ASN A 356 -0.61 3.74 22.18
C ASN A 356 0.07 2.39 22.41
N ASN A 357 -0.19 1.73 23.53
CA ASN A 357 0.33 0.39 23.80
C ASN A 357 -0.16 -0.62 22.78
N ILE A 358 -1.46 -0.63 22.47
CA ILE A 358 -2.04 -1.53 21.46
C ILE A 358 -1.39 -1.30 20.10
N LEU A 359 -1.34 -0.05 19.62
CA LEU A 359 -0.80 0.26 18.29
C LEU A 359 0.70 -0.01 18.16
N ASN A 360 1.44 -0.06 19.27
CA ASN A 360 2.86 -0.42 19.25
C ASN A 360 3.13 -1.91 19.44
N THR A 361 2.16 -2.69 19.93
CA THR A 361 2.28 -4.14 20.13
C THR A 361 1.58 -4.97 19.07
N SER A 362 0.68 -4.38 18.28
CA SER A 362 -0.15 -5.06 17.27
C SER A 362 0.50 -5.07 15.87
N VAL A 363 1.82 -4.78 15.79
CA VAL A 363 2.57 -4.76 14.52
C VAL A 363 3.64 -5.83 14.53
#